data_435f5131d0e9607fb18f757160d6229a
#
_entry.id   435f5131d0e9607fb18f757160d6229a
#
_cell.length_a   1.000
_cell.length_b   1.000
_cell.length_c   1.000
_cell.angle_alpha   90.00
_cell.angle_beta   90.00
_cell.angle_gamma   90.00
#
_symmetry.space_group_name_H-M   'P 1'
#
loop_
_entity.id
_entity.type
_entity.pdbx_description
1 polymer ?
#
loop_
_entity_poly.entity_id
_entity_poly.type
_entity_poly.pdbx_seq_one_letter_code
_entity_poly.pdbx_strand_id
1 'polypeptide(L)'
;MPLFSLRPAATLWPPVLLGSQFVFNIGFYAVVPFLALFLRDDMLLSGGLIGLILGLRTFSQQGMFIIGGTLADRYGAKAIILAGCVVRVAGYLLLACATSLWPIILGACLTGVGGALFSPSIEALLARTGTHSQANGKRSRAEWFALFAVCGELGAVIGPVAGGLLSGIGFRHIALAGAGIFLLALLVLFFCLPADGHTTTTRRRVPWWTPLRQPRFVAFILAYSSWLLSYNQLYLALPVEIQRSGGREQDLAPLFMLA
;
A
#
# COMPACT_ATOMS: atom_id res chain seq x y z
N MET A 1 -33.69 13.65 -24.87
CA MET A 1 -32.86 14.29 -23.85
C MET A 1 -31.92 13.23 -23.24
N PRO A 2 -30.63 13.20 -23.55
CA PRO A 2 -29.68 12.37 -22.84
C PRO A 2 -28.94 13.26 -21.83
N LEU A 3 -29.39 13.20 -20.60
CA LEU A 3 -28.76 13.85 -19.46
C LEU A 3 -27.58 12.98 -18.94
N PHE A 4 -26.46 13.65 -18.74
CA PHE A 4 -25.25 13.18 -18.04
C PHE A 4 -24.32 12.19 -18.75
N SER A 5 -23.72 12.61 -19.84
CA SER A 5 -22.36 12.17 -20.12
C SER A 5 -21.36 13.16 -19.50
N LEU A 6 -21.23 13.16 -18.19
CA LEU A 6 -20.04 13.71 -17.54
C LEU A 6 -18.88 12.76 -17.86
N ARG A 7 -18.23 12.95 -19.00
CA ARG A 7 -16.86 12.49 -19.21
C ARG A 7 -16.01 13.33 -18.25
N PRO A 8 -15.44 12.78 -17.18
CA PRO A 8 -14.46 13.51 -16.43
C PRO A 8 -13.31 13.81 -17.38
N ALA A 9 -13.00 15.08 -17.51
CA ALA A 9 -11.93 15.56 -18.37
C ALA A 9 -10.65 14.76 -18.09
N ALA A 10 -9.97 14.31 -19.12
CA ALA A 10 -8.73 13.52 -19.09
C ALA A 10 -7.58 14.17 -18.29
N THR A 11 -7.80 15.36 -17.75
CA THR A 11 -6.87 16.20 -16.99
C THR A 11 -6.88 15.95 -15.48
N LEU A 12 -7.90 15.29 -14.91
CA LEU A 12 -8.03 15.12 -13.45
C LEU A 12 -7.41 13.82 -12.90
N TRP A 13 -7.05 12.88 -13.74
CA TRP A 13 -6.54 11.58 -13.31
C TRP A 13 -5.19 11.60 -12.58
N PRO A 14 -4.16 12.28 -13.12
CA PRO A 14 -2.83 12.21 -12.53
C PRO A 14 -2.79 12.71 -11.09
N PRO A 15 -3.38 13.87 -10.76
CA PRO A 15 -3.45 14.33 -9.36
C PRO A 15 -4.19 13.37 -8.43
N VAL A 16 -5.24 12.70 -8.91
CA VAL A 16 -5.99 11.71 -8.12
C VAL A 16 -5.12 10.49 -7.83
N LEU A 17 -4.34 10.00 -8.80
CA LEU A 17 -3.42 8.89 -8.59
C LEU A 17 -2.31 9.24 -7.58
N LEU A 18 -1.72 10.44 -7.69
CA LEU A 18 -0.73 10.93 -6.73
C LEU A 18 -1.32 11.08 -5.33
N GLY A 19 -2.49 11.72 -5.23
CA GLY A 19 -3.22 11.88 -3.98
C GLY A 19 -3.61 10.54 -3.35
N SER A 20 -4.00 9.56 -4.15
CA SER A 20 -4.31 8.22 -3.64
C SER A 20 -3.10 7.50 -3.07
N GLN A 21 -1.92 7.65 -3.66
CA GLN A 21 -0.67 7.10 -3.13
C GLN A 21 -0.31 7.74 -1.78
N PHE A 22 -0.42 9.06 -1.70
CA PHE A 22 -0.19 9.82 -0.47
C PHE A 22 -1.12 9.34 0.66
N VAL A 23 -2.43 9.33 0.41
CA VAL A 23 -3.45 8.89 1.38
C VAL A 23 -3.28 7.42 1.76
N PHE A 24 -2.94 6.57 0.78
CA PHE A 24 -2.67 5.15 1.02
C PHE A 24 -1.49 4.96 1.99
N ASN A 25 -0.38 5.69 1.79
CA ASN A 25 0.78 5.58 2.66
C ASN A 25 0.51 6.19 4.04
N ILE A 26 -0.20 7.32 4.16
CA ILE A 26 -0.64 7.83 5.47
C ILE A 26 -1.41 6.74 6.23
N GLY A 27 -2.45 6.15 5.63
CA GLY A 27 -3.26 5.14 6.29
C GLY A 27 -2.48 3.86 6.63
N PHE A 28 -1.52 3.50 5.80
CA PHE A 28 -0.65 2.35 6.05
C PHE A 28 0.30 2.59 7.22
N TYR A 29 1.09 3.65 7.15
CA TYR A 29 2.12 3.96 8.16
C TYR A 29 1.53 4.51 9.46
N ALA A 30 0.29 5.01 9.46
CA ALA A 30 -0.41 5.34 10.69
C ALA A 30 -0.78 4.10 11.52
N VAL A 31 -0.99 2.93 10.91
CA VAL A 31 -1.49 1.73 11.62
C VAL A 31 -0.41 0.69 11.86
N VAL A 32 0.44 0.40 10.86
CA VAL A 32 1.33 -0.75 10.89
C VAL A 32 2.37 -0.72 12.01
N PRO A 33 3.07 0.39 12.30
CA PRO A 33 3.99 0.45 13.42
C PRO A 33 3.30 0.21 14.77
N PHE A 34 2.10 0.76 14.94
CA PHE A 34 1.32 0.63 16.18
C PHE A 34 0.66 -0.74 16.34
N LEU A 35 0.47 -1.49 15.26
CA LEU A 35 0.06 -2.89 15.34
C LEU A 35 1.09 -3.73 16.10
N ALA A 36 2.39 -3.53 15.85
CA ALA A 36 3.45 -4.24 16.57
C ALA A 36 3.42 -3.93 18.08
N LEU A 37 3.22 -2.65 18.44
CA LEU A 37 3.10 -2.22 19.84
C LEU A 37 1.85 -2.82 20.50
N PHE A 38 0.70 -2.77 19.85
CA PHE A 38 -0.55 -3.39 20.33
C PHE A 38 -0.38 -4.90 20.58
N LEU A 39 0.27 -5.62 19.67
CA LEU A 39 0.51 -7.06 19.84
C LEU A 39 1.43 -7.35 21.03
N ARG A 40 2.40 -6.47 21.30
CA ARG A 40 3.35 -6.61 22.40
C ARG A 40 2.72 -6.21 23.74
N ASP A 41 2.12 -5.03 23.81
CA ASP A 41 1.77 -4.37 25.08
C ASP A 41 0.33 -4.68 25.54
N ASP A 42 -0.63 -4.72 24.61
CA ASP A 42 -2.04 -5.00 24.94
C ASP A 42 -2.35 -6.51 24.88
N MET A 43 -1.79 -7.22 23.88
CA MET A 43 -2.04 -8.64 23.68
C MET A 43 -0.99 -9.53 24.35
N LEU A 44 0.11 -8.96 24.86
CA LEU A 44 1.22 -9.64 25.55
C LEU A 44 1.78 -10.84 24.78
N LEU A 45 1.83 -10.74 23.45
CA LEU A 45 2.30 -11.81 22.58
C LEU A 45 3.83 -11.90 22.58
N SER A 46 4.34 -13.11 22.42
CA SER A 46 5.78 -13.32 22.27
C SER A 46 6.30 -12.69 20.96
N GLY A 47 7.56 -12.26 20.97
CA GLY A 47 8.20 -11.68 19.78
C GLY A 47 8.13 -12.56 18.54
N GLY A 48 8.19 -13.89 18.71
CA GLY A 48 8.03 -14.84 17.62
C GLY A 48 6.63 -14.80 16.96
N LEU A 49 5.55 -14.69 17.77
CA LEU A 49 4.18 -14.55 17.27
C LEU A 49 3.97 -13.19 16.60
N ILE A 50 4.51 -12.12 17.16
CA ILE A 50 4.47 -10.77 16.55
C ILE A 50 5.14 -10.81 15.18
N GLY A 51 6.35 -11.36 15.11
CA GLY A 51 7.08 -11.53 13.85
C GLY A 51 6.31 -12.37 12.83
N LEU A 52 5.65 -13.45 13.27
CA LEU A 52 4.81 -14.29 12.40
C LEU A 52 3.61 -13.51 11.84
N ILE A 53 2.88 -12.76 12.66
CA ILE A 53 1.70 -11.96 12.24
C ILE A 53 2.12 -10.88 11.23
N LEU A 54 3.17 -10.13 11.54
CA LEU A 54 3.69 -9.08 10.65
C LEU A 54 4.29 -9.68 9.36
N GLY A 55 4.94 -10.83 9.47
CA GLY A 55 5.44 -11.60 8.34
C GLY A 55 4.32 -12.09 7.42
N LEU A 56 3.25 -12.68 7.98
CA LEU A 56 2.05 -13.10 7.22
C LEU A 56 1.38 -11.91 6.54
N ARG A 57 1.26 -10.78 7.22
CA ARG A 57 0.73 -9.55 6.64
C ARG A 57 1.58 -9.09 5.44
N THR A 58 2.90 -9.05 5.60
CA THR A 58 3.84 -8.65 4.55
C THR A 58 3.82 -9.64 3.39
N PHE A 59 3.80 -10.93 3.68
CA PHE A 59 3.68 -11.98 2.67
C PHE A 59 2.36 -11.87 1.90
N SER A 60 1.24 -11.60 2.57
CA SER A 60 -0.07 -11.38 1.93
C SER A 60 -0.05 -10.17 1.01
N GLN A 61 0.78 -9.16 1.27
CA GLN A 61 0.93 -8.00 0.40
C GLN A 61 1.92 -8.27 -0.74
N GLN A 62 3.17 -8.54 -0.42
CA GLN A 62 4.25 -8.65 -1.41
C GLN A 62 4.13 -9.93 -2.25
N GLY A 63 3.82 -11.05 -1.60
CA GLY A 63 3.67 -12.34 -2.29
C GLY A 63 2.49 -12.38 -3.26
N MET A 64 1.45 -11.57 -3.03
CA MET A 64 0.25 -11.53 -3.87
C MET A 64 0.24 -10.40 -4.91
N PHE A 65 1.31 -9.60 -5.07
CA PHE A 65 1.38 -8.55 -6.10
C PHE A 65 1.18 -9.07 -7.52
N ILE A 66 1.71 -10.25 -7.83
CA ILE A 66 1.51 -10.89 -9.14
C ILE A 66 0.02 -11.19 -9.38
N ILE A 67 -0.67 -11.66 -8.35
CA ILE A 67 -2.11 -11.95 -8.42
C ILE A 67 -2.89 -10.64 -8.62
N GLY A 68 -2.59 -9.61 -7.83
CA GLY A 68 -3.23 -8.29 -7.96
C GLY A 68 -3.04 -7.69 -9.35
N GLY A 69 -1.83 -7.74 -9.90
CA GLY A 69 -1.53 -7.27 -11.26
C GLY A 69 -2.30 -8.06 -12.34
N THR A 70 -2.33 -9.38 -12.25
CA THR A 70 -3.05 -10.21 -13.22
C THR A 70 -4.56 -10.02 -13.15
N LEU A 71 -5.13 -9.81 -11.95
CA LEU A 71 -6.54 -9.48 -11.77
C LEU A 71 -6.87 -8.11 -12.37
N ALA A 72 -5.99 -7.10 -12.19
CA ALA A 72 -6.16 -5.79 -12.79
C ALA A 72 -6.12 -5.83 -14.33
N ASP A 73 -5.25 -6.66 -14.90
CA ASP A 73 -5.20 -6.86 -16.34
C ASP A 73 -6.46 -7.57 -16.89
N ARG A 74 -7.10 -8.43 -16.08
CA ARG A 74 -8.28 -9.21 -16.47
C ARG A 74 -9.60 -8.46 -16.27
N TYR A 75 -9.77 -7.81 -15.12
CA TYR A 75 -11.04 -7.22 -14.67
C TYR A 75 -11.03 -5.69 -14.75
N GLY A 76 -9.90 -5.08 -15.09
CA GLY A 76 -9.71 -3.65 -15.12
C GLY A 76 -9.10 -3.11 -13.81
N ALA A 77 -8.26 -2.08 -13.97
CA ALA A 77 -7.52 -1.53 -12.83
C ALA A 77 -8.44 -0.85 -11.82
N LYS A 78 -9.46 -0.11 -12.27
CA LYS A 78 -10.41 0.55 -11.36
C LYS A 78 -11.12 -0.44 -10.44
N ALA A 79 -11.66 -1.53 -10.98
CA ALA A 79 -12.38 -2.52 -10.20
C ALA A 79 -11.50 -3.14 -9.12
N ILE A 80 -10.24 -3.46 -9.45
CA ILE A 80 -9.29 -4.09 -8.53
C ILE A 80 -8.77 -3.10 -7.49
N ILE A 81 -8.55 -1.83 -7.84
CA ILE A 81 -8.21 -0.76 -6.90
C ILE A 81 -9.33 -0.61 -5.84
N LEU A 82 -10.58 -0.54 -6.29
CA LEU A 82 -11.72 -0.41 -5.37
C LEU A 82 -11.89 -1.65 -4.50
N ALA A 83 -11.75 -2.85 -5.06
CA ALA A 83 -11.74 -4.09 -4.29
C ALA A 83 -10.62 -4.09 -3.23
N GLY A 84 -9.42 -3.64 -3.58
CA GLY A 84 -8.30 -3.48 -2.65
C GLY A 84 -8.62 -2.55 -1.48
N CYS A 85 -9.27 -1.40 -1.75
CA CYS A 85 -9.72 -0.48 -0.70
C CYS A 85 -10.77 -1.14 0.21
N VAL A 86 -11.77 -1.83 -0.36
CA VAL A 86 -12.81 -2.53 0.43
C VAL A 86 -12.19 -3.59 1.35
N VAL A 87 -11.32 -4.44 0.81
CA VAL A 87 -10.63 -5.49 1.58
C VAL A 87 -9.79 -4.86 2.70
N ARG A 88 -9.13 -3.74 2.43
CA ARG A 88 -8.33 -3.03 3.42
C ARG A 88 -9.17 -2.41 4.53
N VAL A 89 -10.30 -1.78 4.18
CA VAL A 89 -11.28 -1.28 5.17
C VAL A 89 -11.76 -2.43 6.07
N ALA A 90 -12.17 -3.55 5.48
CA ALA A 90 -12.59 -4.74 6.25
C ALA A 90 -11.46 -5.24 7.17
N GLY A 91 -10.21 -5.29 6.69
CA GLY A 91 -9.06 -5.68 7.49
C GLY A 91 -8.83 -4.76 8.68
N TYR A 92 -8.88 -3.44 8.50
CA TYR A 92 -8.72 -2.49 9.61
C TYR A 92 -9.89 -2.50 10.59
N LEU A 93 -11.12 -2.66 10.13
CA LEU A 93 -12.28 -2.82 11.01
C LEU A 93 -12.15 -4.09 11.84
N LEU A 94 -11.68 -5.18 11.24
CA LEU A 94 -11.45 -6.43 11.97
C LEU A 94 -10.36 -6.26 13.03
N LEU A 95 -9.25 -5.58 12.70
CA LEU A 95 -8.20 -5.25 13.67
C LEU A 95 -8.73 -4.35 14.80
N ALA A 96 -9.58 -3.37 14.50
CA ALA A 96 -10.16 -2.48 15.49
C ALA A 96 -11.10 -3.19 16.50
N CYS A 97 -11.73 -4.27 16.07
CA CYS A 97 -12.66 -5.06 16.88
C CYS A 97 -12.02 -6.33 17.45
N ALA A 98 -10.74 -6.59 17.17
CA ALA A 98 -10.07 -7.82 17.53
C ALA A 98 -9.78 -7.90 19.03
N THR A 99 -10.28 -8.96 19.67
CA THR A 99 -10.03 -9.29 21.08
C THR A 99 -9.31 -10.63 21.25
N SER A 100 -9.00 -11.31 20.14
CA SER A 100 -8.34 -12.60 20.13
C SER A 100 -7.41 -12.75 18.93
N LEU A 101 -6.57 -13.77 18.94
CA LEU A 101 -5.50 -13.97 17.96
C LEU A 101 -6.00 -14.13 16.52
N TRP A 102 -7.07 -14.90 16.31
CA TRP A 102 -7.56 -15.21 14.96
C TRP A 102 -8.08 -13.98 14.18
N PRO A 103 -8.92 -13.11 14.73
CA PRO A 103 -9.30 -11.86 14.08
C PRO A 103 -8.09 -10.96 13.77
N ILE A 104 -7.07 -10.94 14.62
CA ILE A 104 -5.84 -10.18 14.40
C ILE A 104 -5.11 -10.72 13.17
N ILE A 105 -4.86 -12.03 13.11
CA ILE A 105 -4.19 -12.66 11.97
C ILE A 105 -4.96 -12.39 10.68
N LEU A 106 -6.28 -12.63 10.70
CA LEU A 106 -7.13 -12.42 9.53
C LEU A 106 -7.14 -10.94 9.10
N GLY A 107 -7.31 -10.02 10.05
CA GLY A 107 -7.28 -8.58 9.78
C GLY A 107 -5.94 -8.12 9.20
N ALA A 108 -4.82 -8.60 9.77
CA ALA A 108 -3.48 -8.33 9.25
C ALA A 108 -3.31 -8.86 7.82
N CYS A 109 -3.71 -10.08 7.53
CA CYS A 109 -3.67 -10.66 6.18
C CYS A 109 -4.55 -9.88 5.20
N LEU A 110 -5.78 -9.51 5.59
CA LEU A 110 -6.68 -8.72 4.74
C LEU A 110 -6.08 -7.35 4.41
N THR A 111 -5.46 -6.66 5.37
CA THR A 111 -4.79 -5.38 5.09
C THR A 111 -3.64 -5.56 4.09
N GLY A 112 -2.92 -6.69 4.15
CA GLY A 112 -1.91 -7.07 3.17
C GLY A 112 -2.50 -7.32 1.78
N VAL A 113 -3.51 -8.19 1.68
CA VAL A 113 -4.21 -8.51 0.41
C VAL A 113 -4.78 -7.24 -0.23
N GLY A 114 -5.41 -6.35 0.56
CA GLY A 114 -5.89 -5.06 0.05
C GLY A 114 -4.78 -4.23 -0.60
N GLY A 115 -3.57 -4.23 -0.01
CA GLY A 115 -2.39 -3.60 -0.60
C GLY A 115 -1.92 -4.28 -1.88
N ALA A 116 -1.96 -5.60 -1.92
CA ALA A 116 -1.57 -6.39 -3.10
C ALA A 116 -2.49 -6.14 -4.30
N LEU A 117 -3.76 -5.87 -4.07
CA LEU A 117 -4.71 -5.50 -5.12
C LEU A 117 -4.53 -4.05 -5.56
N PHE A 118 -4.27 -3.13 -4.63
CA PHE A 118 -4.19 -1.69 -4.89
C PHE A 118 -2.91 -1.31 -5.64
N SER A 119 -1.73 -1.64 -5.09
CA SER A 119 -0.45 -1.08 -5.55
C SER A 119 -0.13 -1.37 -7.02
N PRO A 120 -0.13 -2.62 -7.51
CA PRO A 120 0.19 -2.89 -8.91
C PRO A 120 -0.87 -2.31 -9.86
N SER A 121 -2.11 -2.19 -9.41
CA SER A 121 -3.21 -1.65 -10.23
C SER A 121 -3.09 -0.15 -10.43
N ILE A 122 -2.73 0.60 -9.39
CA ILE A 122 -2.53 2.06 -9.47
C ILE A 122 -1.29 2.40 -10.29
N GLU A 123 -0.20 1.63 -10.13
CA GLU A 123 1.02 1.79 -10.92
C GLU A 123 0.79 1.50 -12.41
N ALA A 124 -0.03 0.51 -12.74
CA ALA A 124 -0.43 0.23 -14.12
C ALA A 124 -1.20 1.39 -14.74
N LEU A 125 -2.12 2.03 -13.98
CA LEU A 125 -2.81 3.23 -14.42
C LEU A 125 -1.85 4.41 -14.60
N LEU A 126 -0.94 4.62 -13.66
CA LEU A 126 0.07 5.67 -13.73
C LEU A 126 0.97 5.51 -14.96
N ALA A 127 1.38 4.27 -15.26
CA ALA A 127 2.18 3.95 -16.45
C ALA A 127 1.45 4.32 -17.75
N ARG A 128 0.14 4.03 -17.85
CA ARG A 128 -0.70 4.40 -19.01
C ARG A 128 -0.83 5.91 -19.12
N THR A 129 -1.06 6.60 -18.00
CA THR A 129 -1.16 8.07 -17.95
C THR A 129 0.13 8.73 -18.40
N GLY A 130 1.29 8.25 -17.93
CA GLY A 130 2.60 8.76 -18.32
C GLY A 130 2.87 8.63 -19.82
N THR A 131 2.48 7.51 -20.43
CA THR A 131 2.63 7.30 -21.87
C THR A 131 1.79 8.30 -22.68
N HIS A 132 0.53 8.51 -22.30
CA HIS A 132 -0.35 9.49 -22.96
C HIS A 132 0.13 10.93 -22.76
N SER A 133 0.61 11.27 -21.58
CA SER A 133 1.15 12.59 -21.25
C SER A 133 2.38 12.92 -22.09
N GLN A 134 3.30 11.98 -22.22
CA GLN A 134 4.53 12.13 -23.02
C GLN A 134 4.21 12.27 -24.51
N ALA A 135 3.27 11.51 -25.04
CA ALA A 135 2.84 11.63 -26.42
C ALA A 135 2.26 13.01 -26.76
N ASN A 136 1.71 13.73 -25.76
CA ASN A 136 1.16 15.06 -25.91
C ASN A 136 2.14 16.19 -25.51
N GLY A 137 3.46 15.92 -25.47
CA GLY A 137 4.49 16.91 -25.14
C GLY A 137 4.45 17.44 -23.69
N LYS A 138 3.80 16.67 -22.78
CA LYS A 138 3.73 16.98 -21.34
C LYS A 138 4.79 16.17 -20.58
N ARG A 139 4.58 15.95 -19.28
CA ARG A 139 5.49 15.20 -18.40
C ARG A 139 5.78 13.80 -18.91
N SER A 140 7.03 13.38 -18.78
CA SER A 140 7.48 12.03 -19.10
C SER A 140 6.91 11.00 -18.12
N ARG A 141 6.94 9.73 -18.51
CA ARG A 141 6.55 8.62 -17.64
C ARG A 141 7.42 8.59 -16.37
N ALA A 142 8.72 8.83 -16.50
CA ALA A 142 9.66 8.85 -15.37
C ALA A 142 9.31 9.94 -14.35
N GLU A 143 8.96 11.14 -14.81
CA GLU A 143 8.53 12.24 -13.93
C GLU A 143 7.24 11.91 -13.16
N TRP A 144 6.29 11.20 -13.77
CA TRP A 144 5.08 10.77 -13.07
C TRP A 144 5.38 9.75 -11.98
N PHE A 145 6.28 8.78 -12.23
CA PHE A 145 6.70 7.82 -11.21
C PHE A 145 7.53 8.47 -10.10
N ALA A 146 8.36 9.47 -10.42
CA ALA A 146 9.10 10.24 -9.41
C ALA A 146 8.15 11.00 -8.48
N LEU A 147 7.14 11.69 -9.02
CA LEU A 147 6.12 12.36 -8.21
C LEU A 147 5.30 11.39 -7.37
N PHE A 148 4.98 10.22 -7.91
CA PHE A 148 4.26 9.17 -7.20
C PHE A 148 5.07 8.65 -6.01
N ALA A 149 6.38 8.45 -6.19
CA ALA A 149 7.29 8.08 -5.11
C ALA A 149 7.36 9.17 -4.03
N VAL A 150 7.54 10.44 -4.41
CA VAL A 150 7.54 11.58 -3.47
C VAL A 150 6.25 11.64 -2.66
N CYS A 151 5.09 11.49 -3.30
CA CYS A 151 3.81 11.44 -2.59
C CYS A 151 3.72 10.26 -1.62
N GLY A 152 4.31 9.12 -2.00
CA GLY A 152 4.41 7.95 -1.14
C GLY A 152 5.26 8.21 0.10
N GLU A 153 6.46 8.76 -0.07
CA GLU A 153 7.39 9.07 1.03
C GLU A 153 6.82 10.14 1.97
N LEU A 154 6.19 11.19 1.44
CA LEU A 154 5.49 12.18 2.27
C LEU A 154 4.40 11.52 3.13
N GLY A 155 3.64 10.59 2.56
CA GLY A 155 2.66 9.82 3.31
C GLY A 155 3.29 8.92 4.38
N ALA A 156 4.46 8.33 4.09
CA ALA A 156 5.20 7.49 5.01
C ALA A 156 5.76 8.27 6.22
N VAL A 157 6.13 9.54 6.02
CA VAL A 157 6.56 10.45 7.09
C VAL A 157 5.38 10.92 7.95
N ILE A 158 4.29 11.32 7.33
CA ILE A 158 3.11 11.86 8.03
C ILE A 158 2.33 10.76 8.75
N GLY A 159 2.29 9.55 8.19
CA GLY A 159 1.52 8.43 8.74
C GLY A 159 1.83 8.11 10.20
N PRO A 160 3.09 7.85 10.58
CA PRO A 160 3.44 7.55 11.97
C PRO A 160 3.13 8.70 12.94
N VAL A 161 3.25 9.95 12.49
CA VAL A 161 2.87 11.13 13.28
C VAL A 161 1.37 11.11 13.56
N ALA A 162 0.55 10.87 12.54
CA ALA A 162 -0.90 10.76 12.69
C ALA A 162 -1.30 9.59 13.61
N GLY A 163 -0.65 8.43 13.46
CA GLY A 163 -0.85 7.28 14.33
C GLY A 163 -0.42 7.57 15.77
N GLY A 164 0.72 8.23 15.95
CA GLY A 164 1.25 8.62 17.26
C GLY A 164 0.33 9.56 18.03
N LEU A 165 -0.32 10.52 17.37
CA LEU A 165 -1.30 11.41 17.99
C LEU A 165 -2.51 10.64 18.54
N LEU A 166 -2.87 9.52 17.92
CA LEU A 166 -3.97 8.67 18.33
C LEU A 166 -3.55 7.55 19.29
N SER A 167 -2.24 7.30 19.48
CA SER A 167 -1.74 6.18 20.30
C SER A 167 -2.18 6.29 21.77
N GLY A 168 -2.29 7.51 22.29
CA GLY A 168 -2.75 7.76 23.67
C GLY A 168 -4.17 7.32 23.97
N ILE A 169 -5.02 7.10 22.95
CA ILE A 169 -6.40 6.65 23.10
C ILE A 169 -6.60 5.17 22.70
N GLY A 170 -5.51 4.49 22.33
CA GLY A 170 -5.45 3.05 22.08
C GLY A 170 -5.54 2.66 20.60
N PHE A 171 -4.99 1.48 20.29
CA PHE A 171 -4.85 0.94 18.94
C PHE A 171 -6.17 0.84 18.15
N ARG A 172 -7.28 0.58 18.84
CA ARG A 172 -8.62 0.54 18.22
C ARG A 172 -8.92 1.82 17.43
N HIS A 173 -8.61 2.97 17.98
CA HIS A 173 -8.87 4.27 17.34
C HIS A 173 -7.95 4.51 16.15
N ILE A 174 -6.71 4.06 16.23
CA ILE A 174 -5.75 4.10 15.12
C ILE A 174 -6.26 3.24 13.96
N ALA A 175 -6.70 2.02 14.24
CA ALA A 175 -7.25 1.11 13.23
C ALA A 175 -8.56 1.65 12.62
N LEU A 176 -9.44 2.26 13.41
CA LEU A 176 -10.66 2.92 12.91
C LEU A 176 -10.34 4.13 12.03
N ALA A 177 -9.35 4.95 12.43
CA ALA A 177 -8.87 6.05 11.60
C ALA A 177 -8.30 5.55 10.26
N GLY A 178 -7.52 4.48 10.28
CA GLY A 178 -7.04 3.80 9.07
C GLY A 178 -8.19 3.31 8.18
N ALA A 179 -9.22 2.67 8.76
CA ALA A 179 -10.41 2.27 8.03
C ALA A 179 -11.13 3.47 7.40
N GLY A 180 -11.27 4.59 8.13
CA GLY A 180 -11.87 5.83 7.66
C GLY A 180 -11.08 6.45 6.48
N ILE A 181 -9.76 6.48 6.58
CA ILE A 181 -8.87 6.95 5.49
C ILE A 181 -9.08 6.12 4.22
N PHE A 182 -9.12 4.79 4.33
CA PHE A 182 -9.33 3.92 3.16
C PHE A 182 -10.76 3.94 2.64
N LEU A 183 -11.76 4.18 3.49
CA LEU A 183 -13.14 4.41 3.07
C LEU A 183 -13.25 5.73 2.27
N LEU A 184 -12.61 6.79 2.75
CA LEU A 184 -12.55 8.06 2.01
C LEU A 184 -11.84 7.89 0.67
N ALA A 185 -10.70 7.19 0.66
CA ALA A 185 -9.97 6.86 -0.57
C ALA A 185 -10.86 6.06 -1.55
N LEU A 186 -11.60 5.06 -1.05
CA LEU A 186 -12.57 4.28 -1.82
C LEU A 186 -13.60 5.18 -2.50
N LEU A 187 -14.22 6.09 -1.74
CA LEU A 187 -15.23 7.01 -2.27
C LEU A 187 -14.64 7.95 -3.33
N VAL A 188 -13.51 8.58 -3.04
CA VAL A 188 -12.83 9.47 -3.99
C VAL A 188 -12.47 8.71 -5.28
N LEU A 189 -11.86 7.54 -5.17
CA LEU A 189 -11.46 6.75 -6.33
C LEU A 189 -12.67 6.21 -7.12
N PHE A 190 -13.76 5.85 -6.44
CA PHE A 190 -14.99 5.41 -7.08
C PHE A 190 -15.55 6.48 -8.03
N PHE A 191 -15.59 7.74 -7.59
CA PHE A 191 -16.11 8.86 -8.36
C PHE A 191 -15.11 9.45 -9.36
N CYS A 192 -13.81 9.51 -9.00
CA CYS A 192 -12.80 10.20 -9.79
C CYS A 192 -12.11 9.31 -10.81
N LEU A 193 -12.01 7.98 -10.58
CA LEU A 193 -11.45 7.10 -11.60
C LEU A 193 -12.48 6.80 -12.68
N PRO A 194 -12.10 6.95 -13.96
CA PRO A 194 -13.01 6.59 -15.06
C PRO A 194 -13.26 5.08 -15.04
N ALA A 195 -14.41 4.69 -15.58
CA ALA A 195 -14.64 3.30 -15.91
C ALA A 195 -13.55 2.84 -16.89
N ASP A 196 -12.93 1.70 -16.60
CA ASP A 196 -12.02 1.07 -17.55
C ASP A 196 -12.80 0.87 -18.86
N GLY A 197 -12.49 1.63 -19.89
CA GLY A 197 -12.89 1.27 -21.23
C GLY A 197 -12.31 -0.13 -21.45
N HIS A 198 -13.15 -1.11 -21.71
CA HIS A 198 -12.71 -2.42 -22.15
C HIS A 198 -11.85 -2.25 -23.40
N THR A 199 -10.60 -1.91 -23.24
CA THR A 199 -9.64 -2.14 -24.29
C THR A 199 -9.50 -3.67 -24.34
N THR A 200 -10.38 -4.29 -25.11
CA THR A 200 -10.18 -5.61 -25.70
C THR A 200 -9.02 -5.52 -26.69
N THR A 201 -7.88 -5.01 -26.21
CA THR A 201 -6.64 -5.37 -26.88
C THR A 201 -6.51 -6.86 -26.57
N THR A 202 -6.63 -7.64 -27.61
CA THR A 202 -6.21 -9.05 -27.69
C THR A 202 -4.72 -9.13 -27.35
N ARG A 203 -4.37 -8.74 -26.13
CA ARG A 203 -3.02 -8.87 -25.62
C ARG A 203 -2.78 -10.36 -25.49
N ARG A 204 -1.97 -10.89 -26.41
CA ARG A 204 -1.49 -12.28 -26.39
C ARG A 204 -1.20 -12.63 -24.95
N ARG A 205 -1.95 -13.55 -24.34
CA ARG A 205 -1.80 -13.95 -22.96
C ARG A 205 -0.41 -14.55 -22.80
N VAL A 206 0.54 -13.74 -22.38
CA VAL A 206 1.90 -14.20 -22.08
C VAL A 206 1.85 -14.85 -20.71
N PRO A 207 2.29 -16.10 -20.56
CA PRO A 207 2.35 -16.75 -19.26
C PRO A 207 3.15 -15.92 -18.25
N TRP A 208 2.71 -15.83 -17.01
CA TRP A 208 3.32 -15.02 -15.94
C TRP A 208 4.78 -15.38 -15.67
N TRP A 209 5.20 -16.62 -15.98
CA TRP A 209 6.59 -17.09 -15.82
C TRP A 209 7.53 -16.69 -16.97
N THR A 210 7.01 -16.11 -18.06
CA THR A 210 7.83 -15.74 -19.23
C THR A 210 8.99 -14.81 -18.85
N PRO A 211 8.81 -13.77 -18.00
CA PRO A 211 9.92 -12.93 -17.57
C PRO A 211 11.01 -13.69 -16.80
N LEU A 212 10.65 -14.75 -16.06
CA LEU A 212 11.60 -15.56 -15.30
C LEU A 212 12.55 -16.39 -16.18
N ARG A 213 12.26 -16.52 -17.47
CA ARG A 213 13.17 -17.16 -18.45
C ARG A 213 14.30 -16.22 -18.92
N GLN A 214 14.22 -14.95 -18.58
CA GLN A 214 15.25 -13.97 -18.95
C GLN A 214 16.27 -13.84 -17.82
N PRO A 215 17.54 -14.29 -18.00
CA PRO A 215 18.53 -14.29 -16.93
C PRO A 215 18.85 -12.88 -16.41
N ARG A 216 18.82 -11.87 -17.28
CA ARG A 216 18.99 -10.46 -16.88
C ARG A 216 17.89 -9.99 -15.95
N PHE A 217 16.65 -10.39 -16.20
CA PHE A 217 15.51 -10.06 -15.36
C PHE A 217 15.59 -10.76 -14.00
N VAL A 218 15.99 -12.03 -13.99
CA VAL A 218 16.20 -12.79 -12.74
C VAL A 218 17.33 -12.18 -11.91
N ALA A 219 18.45 -11.83 -12.53
CA ALA A 219 19.56 -11.15 -11.85
C ALA A 219 19.13 -9.80 -11.24
N PHE A 220 18.34 -9.01 -11.98
CA PHE A 220 17.77 -7.76 -11.48
C PHE A 220 16.86 -8.00 -10.27
N ILE A 221 15.95 -8.99 -10.35
CA ILE A 221 15.07 -9.32 -9.21
C ILE A 221 15.87 -9.73 -7.98
N LEU A 222 16.89 -10.57 -8.14
CA LEU A 222 17.73 -11.01 -7.02
C LEU A 222 18.47 -9.83 -6.37
N ALA A 223 19.07 -8.97 -7.18
CA ALA A 223 19.75 -7.76 -6.69
C ALA A 223 18.78 -6.81 -5.98
N TYR A 224 17.60 -6.58 -6.56
CA TYR A 224 16.57 -5.73 -5.96
C TYR A 224 15.99 -6.34 -4.68
N SER A 225 15.81 -7.67 -4.63
CA SER A 225 15.36 -8.38 -3.42
C SER A 225 16.38 -8.27 -2.29
N SER A 226 17.68 -8.33 -2.58
CA SER A 226 18.73 -8.13 -1.59
C SER A 226 18.72 -6.72 -1.01
N TRP A 227 18.53 -5.70 -1.86
CA TRP A 227 18.35 -4.32 -1.42
C TRP A 227 17.09 -4.17 -0.53
N LEU A 228 15.97 -4.74 -0.95
CA LEU A 228 14.70 -4.68 -0.21
C LEU A 228 14.81 -5.38 1.16
N LEU A 229 15.52 -6.50 1.23
CA LEU A 229 15.80 -7.18 2.51
C LEU A 229 16.59 -6.27 3.45
N SER A 230 17.65 -5.62 2.95
CA SER A 230 18.45 -4.66 3.74
C SER A 230 17.61 -3.47 4.20
N TYR A 231 16.79 -2.91 3.32
CA TYR A 231 15.90 -1.80 3.62
C TYR A 231 14.86 -2.16 4.70
N ASN A 232 14.28 -3.36 4.64
CA ASN A 232 13.33 -3.82 5.66
C ASN A 232 13.99 -4.03 7.03
N GLN A 233 15.29 -4.32 7.11
CA GLN A 233 16.00 -4.42 8.39
C GLN A 233 16.04 -3.08 9.13
N LEU A 234 16.01 -1.96 8.43
CA LEU A 234 15.91 -0.64 9.05
C LEU A 234 14.67 -0.54 9.96
N TYR A 235 13.54 -1.10 9.51
CA TYR A 235 12.29 -1.08 10.28
C TYR A 235 12.19 -2.16 11.35
N LEU A 236 12.94 -3.26 11.21
CA LEU A 236 12.88 -4.40 12.13
C LEU A 236 14.02 -4.37 13.15
N ALA A 237 15.24 -4.13 12.70
CA ALA A 237 16.44 -4.22 13.55
C ALA A 237 16.73 -2.92 14.30
N LEU A 238 16.48 -1.75 13.68
CA LEU A 238 16.76 -0.46 14.31
C LEU A 238 16.01 -0.24 15.64
N PRO A 239 14.70 -0.52 15.75
CA PRO A 239 13.98 -0.42 17.01
C PRO A 239 14.55 -1.33 18.10
N VAL A 240 14.93 -2.55 17.74
CA VAL A 240 15.51 -3.53 18.65
C VAL A 240 16.88 -3.05 19.15
N GLU A 241 17.70 -2.50 18.26
CA GLU A 241 19.05 -2.03 18.62
C GLU A 241 19.01 -0.79 19.51
N ILE A 242 18.09 0.13 19.27
CA ILE A 242 17.88 1.31 20.12
C ILE A 242 17.49 0.88 21.55
N GLN A 243 16.56 -0.08 21.66
CA GLN A 243 16.18 -0.62 22.98
C GLN A 243 17.36 -1.31 23.68
N ARG A 244 18.18 -2.08 22.95
CA ARG A 244 19.39 -2.70 23.49
C ARG A 244 20.42 -1.69 23.99
N SER A 245 20.52 -0.56 23.27
CA SER A 245 21.43 0.55 23.60
C SER A 245 20.92 1.46 24.72
N GLY A 246 19.75 1.15 25.33
CA GLY A 246 19.14 1.96 26.38
C GLY A 246 18.42 3.22 25.89
N GLY A 247 18.22 3.36 24.57
CA GLY A 247 17.44 4.42 23.96
C GLY A 247 15.94 4.22 24.16
N ARG A 248 15.18 5.30 24.01
CA ARG A 248 13.72 5.31 24.15
C ARG A 248 13.06 5.21 22.77
N GLU A 249 11.83 4.71 22.71
CA GLU A 249 11.04 4.65 21.46
C GLU A 249 10.86 6.03 20.80
N GLN A 250 10.92 7.10 21.58
CA GLN A 250 10.87 8.49 21.07
C GLN A 250 12.07 8.85 20.20
N ASP A 251 13.21 8.17 20.38
CA ASP A 251 14.43 8.39 19.61
C ASP A 251 14.36 7.78 18.19
N LEU A 252 13.35 6.94 17.94
CA LEU A 252 13.09 6.35 16.60
C LEU A 252 12.60 7.38 15.59
N ALA A 253 11.74 8.32 16.01
CA ALA A 253 11.12 9.28 15.09
C ALA A 253 12.16 10.14 14.33
N PRO A 254 13.18 10.76 14.98
CA PRO A 254 14.20 11.51 14.27
C PRO A 254 15.07 10.64 13.37
N LEU A 255 15.31 9.38 13.72
CA LEU A 255 16.11 8.45 12.90
C LEU A 255 15.37 8.04 11.63
N PHE A 256 14.06 7.79 11.70
CA PHE A 256 13.24 7.55 10.51
C PHE A 256 13.04 8.78 9.63
N MET A 257 13.22 10.00 10.16
CA MET A 257 13.21 11.22 9.36
C MET A 257 14.52 11.45 8.59
N LEU A 258 15.63 10.82 9.04
CA LEU A 258 16.95 10.93 8.42
C LEU A 258 17.24 9.82 7.42
N ALA A 259 16.48 8.72 7.44
CA ALA A 259 16.64 7.55 6.57
C ALA A 259 15.78 7.63 5.32
#